data_34f199bb2702c49419440d06b76c0623
#
_entry.id   34f199bb2702c49419440d06b76c0623
#
_cell.length_a   1.000
_cell.length_b   1.000
_cell.length_c   1.000
_cell.angle_alpha   90.00
_cell.angle_beta   90.00
_cell.angle_gamma   90.00
#
_symmetry.space_group_name_H-M   'P 1'
#
loop_
_entity.id
_entity.type
_entity.pdbx_description
1 polymer ?
#
loop_
_entity_poly.entity_id
_entity_poly.type
_entity_poly.pdbx_seq_one_letter_code
_entity_poly.pdbx_strand_id
1 'polypeptide(L)'
;MEAELGGQRLPNAGFEKMVLELDDNSYQLIEEKVIDSGIIEPIPNTSEKALTVTGVFGPNKGKSFQCIYRFDGEDMIMCYNLGGDGVPEKFETKANSLLYLVRYRRV
;
A
#
# COMPACT_ATOMS: atom_id res chain seq x y z
N MET A 1 0.40 -10.98 5.93
CA MET A 1 0.19 -10.03 4.82
C MET A 1 -0.03 -10.80 3.52
N GLU A 2 -1.00 -10.41 2.74
CA GLU A 2 -1.28 -11.01 1.44
C GLU A 2 -1.18 -9.92 0.37
N ALA A 3 -0.66 -10.25 -0.81
CA ALA A 3 -0.46 -9.26 -1.86
C ALA A 3 -0.74 -9.83 -3.25
N GLU A 4 -1.21 -8.94 -4.13
CA GLU A 4 -1.49 -9.25 -5.54
C GLU A 4 -0.99 -8.09 -6.40
N LEU A 5 -0.26 -8.39 -7.44
CA LEU A 5 0.28 -7.40 -8.37
C LEU A 5 -0.03 -7.79 -9.80
N GLY A 6 -0.67 -6.85 -10.54
CA GLY A 6 -0.93 -7.04 -11.96
C GLY A 6 -1.77 -8.28 -12.28
N GLY A 7 -2.74 -8.62 -11.44
CA GLY A 7 -3.59 -9.80 -11.61
C GLY A 7 -3.01 -11.09 -11.09
N GLN A 8 -1.81 -11.07 -10.51
CA GLN A 8 -1.14 -12.27 -9.99
C GLN A 8 -0.94 -12.18 -8.49
N ARG A 9 -1.38 -13.22 -7.78
CA ARG A 9 -1.17 -13.31 -6.34
C ARG A 9 0.30 -13.59 -6.04
N LEU A 10 0.87 -12.82 -5.11
CA LEU A 10 2.26 -13.00 -4.69
C LEU A 10 2.37 -14.03 -3.58
N PRO A 11 3.49 -14.81 -3.52
CA PRO A 11 3.70 -15.77 -2.44
C PRO A 11 3.80 -15.09 -1.07
N ASN A 12 3.23 -15.72 -0.05
CA ASN A 12 3.30 -15.22 1.33
C ASN A 12 4.69 -15.30 1.95
N ALA A 13 5.55 -16.18 1.47
CA ALA A 13 6.80 -16.55 2.14
C ALA A 13 7.75 -15.36 2.44
N GLY A 14 7.69 -14.28 1.66
CA GLY A 14 8.51 -13.10 1.89
C GLY A 14 7.84 -11.99 2.70
N PHE A 15 6.56 -12.15 3.03
CA PHE A 15 5.75 -11.06 3.60
C PHE A 15 5.23 -11.34 5.01
N GLU A 16 5.37 -12.56 5.51
CA GLU A 16 4.76 -12.99 6.78
C GLU A 16 5.20 -12.18 7.99
N LYS A 17 6.44 -11.71 7.97
CA LYS A 17 7.06 -10.98 9.09
C LYS A 17 7.05 -9.47 8.91
N MET A 18 6.48 -8.98 7.83
CA MET A 18 6.40 -7.55 7.58
C MET A 18 5.27 -6.92 8.37
N VAL A 19 5.56 -5.79 9.02
CA VAL A 19 4.59 -5.00 9.78
C VAL A 19 4.54 -3.61 9.20
N LEU A 20 3.33 -3.15 8.89
CA LEU A 20 3.10 -1.77 8.48
C LEU A 20 2.63 -0.97 9.70
N GLU A 21 3.38 0.07 10.05
CA GLU A 21 2.97 1.04 11.07
C GLU A 21 2.56 2.34 10.40
N LEU A 22 1.39 2.85 10.79
CA LEU A 22 0.85 4.10 10.29
C LEU A 22 0.74 5.10 11.43
N ASP A 23 1.14 6.34 11.16
CA ASP A 23 0.92 7.48 12.03
C ASP A 23 0.08 8.51 11.27
N ASP A 24 -0.19 9.66 11.84
CA ASP A 24 -1.08 10.67 11.25
C ASP A 24 -0.67 11.07 9.82
N ASN A 25 0.63 11.16 9.56
CA ASN A 25 1.14 11.62 8.26
C ASN A 25 2.36 10.84 7.78
N SER A 26 2.62 9.67 8.35
CA SER A 26 3.80 8.88 7.99
C SER A 26 3.52 7.38 8.04
N TYR A 27 4.37 6.60 7.40
CA TYR A 27 4.31 5.15 7.47
C TYR A 27 5.72 4.57 7.63
N GLN A 28 5.78 3.36 8.20
CA GLN A 28 6.99 2.56 8.25
C GLN A 28 6.64 1.10 7.94
N LEU A 29 7.38 0.49 7.04
CA LEU A 29 7.30 -0.95 6.79
C LEU A 29 8.51 -1.60 7.44
N ILE A 30 8.26 -2.55 8.34
CA ILE A 30 9.26 -3.12 9.23
C ILE A 30 9.37 -4.62 9.03
N GLU A 31 10.58 -5.10 8.82
CA GLU A 31 10.95 -6.51 8.86
C GLU A 31 12.28 -6.60 9.61
N GLU A 32 12.22 -6.90 10.92
CA GLU A 32 13.34 -6.80 11.86
C GLU A 32 13.84 -5.36 12.06
N LYS A 33 13.93 -4.60 10.98
CA LYS A 33 14.27 -3.18 10.98
C LYS A 33 13.37 -2.46 9.97
N VAL A 34 13.37 -1.14 10.00
CA VAL A 34 12.64 -0.35 9.00
C VAL A 34 13.27 -0.56 7.63
N ILE A 35 12.50 -1.10 6.68
CA ILE A 35 12.96 -1.36 5.31
C ILE A 35 12.40 -0.37 4.30
N ASP A 36 11.32 0.33 4.65
CA ASP A 36 10.70 1.35 3.82
C ASP A 36 9.96 2.32 4.72
N SER A 37 10.01 3.59 4.43
CA SER A 37 9.26 4.59 5.18
C SER A 37 8.99 5.83 4.33
N GLY A 38 8.01 6.62 4.73
CA GLY A 38 7.67 7.82 4.02
C GLY A 38 6.52 8.59 4.63
N ILE A 39 5.92 9.42 3.79
CA ILE A 39 4.86 10.35 4.17
C ILE A 39 3.57 9.90 3.50
N ILE A 40 2.46 10.02 4.22
CA ILE A 40 1.12 9.79 3.69
C ILE A 40 0.30 11.08 3.78
N GLU A 41 -0.45 11.39 2.74
CA GLU A 41 -1.30 12.57 2.68
C GLU A 41 -2.70 12.18 2.18
N PRO A 42 -3.77 12.51 2.94
CA PRO A 42 -5.13 12.21 2.49
C PRO A 42 -5.48 12.95 1.20
N ILE A 43 -6.21 12.28 0.32
CA ILE A 43 -6.75 12.87 -0.90
C ILE A 43 -8.25 13.09 -0.68
N PRO A 44 -8.74 14.34 -0.71
CA PRO A 44 -10.16 14.64 -0.49
C PRO A 44 -11.01 14.35 -1.74
N ASN A 45 -12.32 14.25 -1.52
CA ASN A 45 -13.34 14.18 -2.58
C ASN A 45 -13.23 12.94 -3.49
N THR A 46 -12.75 11.83 -2.94
CA THR A 46 -12.73 10.54 -3.64
C THR A 46 -13.87 9.65 -3.12
N SER A 47 -14.37 8.73 -3.96
CA SER A 47 -15.42 7.80 -3.55
C SER A 47 -14.95 6.79 -2.50
N GLU A 48 -13.68 6.41 -2.55
CA GLU A 48 -13.03 5.60 -1.52
C GLU A 48 -12.04 6.48 -0.75
N LYS A 49 -11.70 6.09 0.48
CA LYS A 49 -10.64 6.77 1.22
C LYS A 49 -9.32 6.57 0.49
N ALA A 50 -8.64 7.65 0.21
CA ALA A 50 -7.43 7.63 -0.61
C ALA A 50 -6.28 8.42 0.03
N LEU A 51 -5.06 8.00 -0.29
CA LEU A 51 -3.82 8.62 0.19
C LEU A 51 -2.85 8.79 -0.96
N THR A 52 -2.02 9.84 -0.88
CA THR A 52 -0.76 9.92 -1.62
C THR A 52 0.34 9.42 -0.69
N VAL A 53 1.11 8.46 -1.16
CA VAL A 53 2.21 7.85 -0.43
C VAL A 53 3.52 8.28 -1.09
N THR A 54 4.41 8.93 -0.33
CA THR A 54 5.70 9.40 -0.85
C THR A 54 6.82 8.72 -0.05
N GLY A 55 7.68 7.98 -0.74
CA GLY A 55 8.80 7.30 -0.11
C GLY A 55 9.92 8.26 0.27
N VAL A 56 10.44 8.11 1.49
CA VAL A 56 11.56 8.90 2.02
C VAL A 56 12.78 8.02 2.25
N PHE A 57 12.57 6.75 2.58
CA PHE A 57 13.63 5.79 2.84
C PHE A 57 13.24 4.43 2.24
N GLY A 58 14.21 3.70 1.69
CA GLY A 58 14.02 2.38 1.14
C GLY A 58 13.87 2.37 -0.38
N PRO A 59 13.34 1.27 -0.97
CA PRO A 59 13.25 1.11 -2.42
C PRO A 59 12.39 2.16 -3.11
N ASN A 60 11.45 2.75 -2.40
CA ASN A 60 10.51 3.74 -2.95
C ASN A 60 10.92 5.19 -2.69
N LYS A 61 12.14 5.41 -2.20
CA LYS A 61 12.64 6.76 -1.94
C LYS A 61 12.54 7.65 -3.17
N GLY A 62 11.88 8.79 -3.01
CA GLY A 62 11.69 9.76 -4.09
C GLY A 62 10.53 9.46 -5.03
N LYS A 63 9.77 8.39 -4.77
CA LYS A 63 8.61 8.00 -5.57
C LYS A 63 7.33 8.33 -4.84
N SER A 64 6.29 8.71 -5.59
CA SER A 64 4.95 8.96 -5.05
C SER A 64 3.93 8.09 -5.74
N PHE A 65 3.02 7.52 -4.95
CA PHE A 65 1.93 6.68 -5.44
C PHE A 65 0.62 7.13 -4.83
N GLN A 66 -0.48 6.93 -5.54
CA GLN A 66 -1.82 7.07 -4.99
C GLN A 66 -2.36 5.70 -4.64
N CYS A 67 -3.09 5.62 -3.53
CA CYS A 67 -3.75 4.38 -3.12
C CYS A 67 -5.13 4.66 -2.55
N ILE A 68 -5.98 3.64 -2.56
CA ILE A 68 -7.23 3.62 -1.81
C ILE A 68 -7.09 2.59 -0.69
N TYR A 69 -7.83 2.79 0.39
CA TYR A 69 -7.79 1.86 1.51
C TYR A 69 -9.14 1.73 2.18
N ARG A 70 -9.33 0.60 2.87
CA ARG A 70 -10.48 0.37 3.73
C ARG A 70 -10.10 -0.63 4.81
N PHE A 71 -10.91 -0.67 5.87
CA PHE A 71 -10.77 -1.67 6.92
C PHE A 71 -11.82 -2.77 6.72
N ASP A 72 -11.39 -4.01 6.89
CA ASP A 72 -12.25 -5.20 6.86
C ASP A 72 -12.02 -5.94 8.18
N GLY A 73 -12.89 -5.67 9.17
CA GLY A 73 -12.66 -6.11 10.54
C GLY A 73 -11.40 -5.47 11.09
N GLU A 74 -10.41 -6.31 11.47
CA GLU A 74 -9.12 -5.84 11.96
C GLU A 74 -8.07 -5.71 10.85
N ASP A 75 -8.40 -6.14 9.64
CA ASP A 75 -7.50 -6.07 8.50
C ASP A 75 -7.62 -4.73 7.79
N MET A 76 -6.53 -4.28 7.20
CA MET A 76 -6.50 -3.11 6.33
C MET A 76 -6.17 -3.54 4.91
N ILE A 77 -7.02 -3.16 3.97
CA ILE A 77 -6.83 -3.47 2.56
C ILE A 77 -6.42 -2.18 1.85
N MET A 78 -5.32 -2.24 1.12
CA MET A 78 -4.79 -1.11 0.35
C MET A 78 -4.58 -1.52 -1.10
N CYS A 79 -5.01 -0.66 -2.02
CA CYS A 79 -4.75 -0.84 -3.45
C CYS A 79 -3.94 0.36 -3.94
N TYR A 80 -2.71 0.13 -4.35
CA TYR A 80 -1.79 1.14 -4.83
C TYR A 80 -1.73 1.17 -6.34
N ASN A 81 -1.64 2.35 -6.93
CA ASN A 81 -1.26 2.49 -8.32
C ASN A 81 0.24 2.81 -8.39
N LEU A 82 1.06 1.80 -8.63
CA LEU A 82 2.51 1.95 -8.70
C LEU A 82 2.97 2.70 -9.95
N GLY A 83 2.09 2.89 -10.92
CA GLY A 83 2.37 3.72 -12.09
C GLY A 83 2.36 5.22 -11.80
N GLY A 84 1.78 5.62 -10.67
CA GLY A 84 1.76 7.02 -10.25
C GLY A 84 0.84 7.93 -11.06
N ASP A 85 -0.06 7.38 -11.84
CA ASP A 85 -0.90 8.14 -12.78
C ASP A 85 -2.35 8.30 -12.32
N GLY A 86 -2.61 8.19 -11.04
CA GLY A 86 -3.92 8.45 -10.48
C GLY A 86 -4.33 7.51 -9.38
N VAL A 87 -5.51 7.75 -8.82
CA VAL A 87 -6.09 6.98 -7.74
C VAL A 87 -6.74 5.72 -8.31
N PRO A 88 -6.48 4.52 -7.76
CA PRO A 88 -7.21 3.32 -8.18
C PRO A 88 -8.71 3.48 -7.94
N GLU A 89 -9.52 2.92 -8.82
CA GLU A 89 -10.98 3.02 -8.70
C GLU A 89 -11.59 1.89 -7.87
N LYS A 90 -10.93 0.74 -7.82
CA LYS A 90 -11.43 -0.46 -7.15
C LYS A 90 -10.33 -1.19 -6.42
N PHE A 91 -10.72 -2.01 -5.44
CA PHE A 91 -9.80 -2.90 -4.71
C PHE A 91 -9.56 -4.19 -5.51
N GLU A 92 -8.96 -4.06 -6.66
CA GLU A 92 -8.63 -5.19 -7.54
C GLU A 92 -7.42 -4.86 -8.40
N THR A 93 -6.75 -5.88 -8.88
CA THR A 93 -5.66 -5.73 -9.84
C THR A 93 -6.07 -6.32 -11.18
N LYS A 94 -5.39 -5.90 -12.24
CA LYS A 94 -5.63 -6.39 -13.60
C LYS A 94 -4.32 -6.87 -14.21
N ALA A 95 -4.40 -7.84 -15.09
CA ALA A 95 -3.25 -8.31 -15.85
C ALA A 95 -2.59 -7.14 -16.60
N ASN A 96 -1.26 -7.12 -16.59
CA ASN A 96 -0.45 -6.08 -17.25
C ASN A 96 -0.64 -4.68 -16.67
N SER A 97 -1.15 -4.56 -15.43
CA SER A 97 -1.27 -3.28 -14.73
C SER A 97 -0.21 -3.17 -13.64
N LEU A 98 -0.01 -1.94 -13.14
CA LEU A 98 0.83 -1.66 -11.99
C LEU A 98 0.00 -1.46 -10.72
N LEU A 99 -1.19 -2.04 -10.67
CA LEU A 99 -2.03 -2.04 -9.48
C LEU A 99 -1.53 -3.12 -8.51
N TYR A 100 -1.34 -2.71 -7.26
CA TYR A 100 -0.81 -3.55 -6.19
C TYR A 100 -1.80 -3.57 -5.04
N LEU A 101 -2.38 -4.74 -4.80
CA LEU A 101 -3.39 -4.95 -3.76
C LEU A 101 -2.76 -5.68 -2.59
N VAL A 102 -2.86 -5.11 -1.38
CA VAL A 102 -2.26 -5.68 -0.18
C VAL A 102 -3.30 -5.74 0.92
N ARG A 103 -3.35 -6.86 1.62
CA ARG A 103 -4.12 -7.02 2.85
C ARG A 103 -3.16 -7.14 4.02
N TYR A 104 -3.20 -6.18 4.93
CA TYR A 104 -2.43 -6.19 6.15
C TYR A 104 -3.30 -6.66 7.31
N ARG A 105 -2.78 -7.58 8.11
CA ARG A 105 -3.45 -8.01 9.33
C ARG A 105 -2.96 -7.18 10.50
N ARG A 106 -3.88 -6.83 11.39
CA ARG A 106 -3.55 -6.12 12.61
C ARG A 106 -2.78 -7.05 13.55
N VAL A 107 -1.70 -6.53 14.07
CA VAL A 107 -0.84 -7.26 15.00
C VAL A 107 -1.29 -7.04 16.44
#